data_ab4e20267d6cfcdd08dc1c730212c437
#
_entry.id   ab4e20267d6cfcdd08dc1c730212c437
#
_cell.length_a   1.000
_cell.length_b   1.000
_cell.length_c   1.000
_cell.angle_alpha   90.00
_cell.angle_beta   90.00
_cell.angle_gamma   90.00
#
_symmetry.space_group_name_H-M   'P 1'
#
loop_
_entity.id
_entity.type
_entity.pdbx_description
1 polymer ?
#
loop_
_entity_poly.entity_id
_entity_poly.type
_entity_poly.pdbx_seq_one_letter_code
_entity_poly.pdbx_strand_id
1 'polypeptide(L)'
;NAEGVLCAVGTADLRESPAEPKIADYPPHPVPKPGNRFPARSDASSIGAQLGSIPVAYHLDDTEAYFFEKHRDLMMELLTPEAMHHPALLLHLANLMTKNSINLGPWIHTGSEVQHYNLPTMNTNMQLNGKILDAYERRGHDYVVLDLAVFTDTALPIARIKHTAIIKPKGV
;
A
#
# COMPACT_ATOMS: atom_id res chain seq x y z
N ASN A 1 11.69 14.73 -12.27
CA ASN A 1 11.81 15.97 -11.51
C ASN A 1 11.83 17.19 -12.45
N ALA A 2 11.88 18.41 -11.91
CA ALA A 2 11.84 19.66 -12.68
C ALA A 2 13.00 19.83 -13.69
N GLU A 3 14.06 19.04 -13.58
CA GLU A 3 15.24 19.03 -14.43
C GLU A 3 15.17 17.95 -15.53
N GLY A 4 14.03 17.26 -15.67
CA GLY A 4 13.85 16.17 -16.63
C GLY A 4 14.57 14.87 -16.29
N VAL A 5 15.08 14.74 -15.08
CA VAL A 5 15.72 13.50 -14.62
C VAL A 5 14.63 12.47 -14.30
N LEU A 6 14.74 11.27 -14.86
CA LEU A 6 13.84 10.16 -14.60
C LEU A 6 13.97 9.71 -13.13
N CYS A 7 12.90 9.86 -12.36
CA CYS A 7 12.86 9.53 -10.92
C CYS A 7 12.10 8.25 -10.63
N ALA A 8 11.13 7.90 -11.48
CA ALA A 8 10.33 6.69 -11.35
C ALA A 8 9.88 6.18 -12.72
N VAL A 9 9.62 4.90 -12.80
CA VAL A 9 9.04 4.23 -13.97
C VAL A 9 7.85 3.41 -13.51
N GLY A 10 6.75 3.50 -14.24
CA GLY A 10 5.59 2.64 -14.08
C GLY A 10 5.28 1.92 -15.40
N THR A 11 4.82 0.69 -15.30
CA THR A 11 4.26 -0.08 -16.41
C THR A 11 2.89 -0.61 -16.00
N ALA A 12 1.96 -0.64 -16.95
CA ALA A 12 0.65 -1.25 -16.76
C ALA A 12 0.35 -2.17 -17.94
N ASP A 13 -0.29 -3.30 -17.66
CA ASP A 13 -0.76 -4.22 -18.68
C ASP A 13 -2.10 -4.84 -18.27
N LEU A 14 -2.83 -5.37 -19.27
CA LEU A 14 -4.04 -6.16 -19.06
C LEU A 14 -3.68 -7.62 -19.31
N ARG A 15 -3.73 -8.43 -18.24
CA ARG A 15 -3.48 -9.88 -18.29
C ARG A 15 -4.65 -10.62 -17.70
N GLU A 16 -4.71 -11.93 -17.96
CA GLU A 16 -5.56 -12.80 -17.17
C GLU A 16 -5.26 -12.59 -15.68
N SER A 17 -6.31 -12.31 -14.92
CA SER A 17 -6.17 -12.03 -13.49
C SER A 17 -5.67 -13.29 -12.78
N PRO A 18 -4.63 -13.21 -11.95
CA PRO A 18 -4.29 -14.30 -11.05
C PRO A 18 -5.46 -14.55 -10.08
N ALA A 19 -5.43 -15.68 -9.39
CA ALA A 19 -6.46 -16.01 -8.41
C ALA A 19 -6.67 -14.86 -7.41
N GLU A 20 -7.93 -14.51 -7.19
CA GLU A 20 -8.32 -13.45 -6.26
C GLU A 20 -7.85 -13.78 -4.83
N PRO A 21 -7.37 -12.78 -4.08
CA PRO A 21 -7.03 -12.98 -2.68
C PRO A 21 -8.30 -13.28 -1.89
N LYS A 22 -8.20 -14.22 -0.94
CA LYS A 22 -9.30 -14.53 -0.02
C LYS A 22 -9.08 -13.77 1.27
N ILE A 23 -10.12 -13.18 1.85
CA ILE A 23 -10.02 -12.45 3.11
C ILE A 23 -9.47 -13.32 4.25
N ALA A 24 -9.68 -14.63 4.20
CA ALA A 24 -9.13 -15.58 5.16
C ALA A 24 -7.58 -15.64 5.14
N ASP A 25 -6.94 -15.31 4.02
CA ASP A 25 -5.47 -15.25 3.88
C ASP A 25 -4.89 -13.92 4.42
N TYR A 26 -5.76 -12.96 4.73
CA TYR A 26 -5.45 -11.62 5.23
C TYR A 26 -6.37 -11.27 6.42
N PRO A 27 -6.29 -12.00 7.54
CA PRO A 27 -7.17 -11.76 8.69
C PRO A 27 -6.94 -10.34 9.26
N PRO A 28 -8.01 -9.66 9.69
CA PRO A 28 -7.88 -8.38 10.38
C PRO A 28 -6.99 -8.50 11.61
N HIS A 29 -6.13 -7.49 11.82
CA HIS A 29 -5.24 -7.43 12.97
C HIS A 29 -5.21 -6.02 13.56
N PRO A 30 -5.18 -5.85 14.90
CA PRO A 30 -5.10 -4.54 15.52
C PRO A 30 -3.86 -3.75 15.08
N VAL A 31 -4.02 -2.45 14.85
CA VAL A 31 -2.88 -1.56 14.60
C VAL A 31 -1.98 -1.52 15.84
N PRO A 32 -0.69 -1.83 15.73
CA PRO A 32 0.20 -1.83 16.86
C PRO A 32 0.37 -0.42 17.43
N LYS A 33 0.41 -0.31 18.76
CA LYS A 33 0.83 0.93 19.42
C LYS A 33 2.28 1.28 19.01
N PRO A 34 2.69 2.55 19.03
CA PRO A 34 4.03 2.95 18.59
C PRO A 34 5.19 2.11 19.18
N GLY A 35 5.12 1.77 20.47
CA GLY A 35 6.14 0.94 21.13
C GLY A 35 6.13 -0.54 20.76
N ASN A 36 5.10 -1.02 20.08
CA ASN A 36 4.92 -2.43 19.68
C ASN A 36 5.06 -2.64 18.17
N ARG A 37 5.47 -1.61 17.43
CA ARG A 37 5.74 -1.72 15.99
C ARG A 37 6.98 -2.59 15.74
N PHE A 38 7.03 -3.23 14.59
CA PHE A 38 8.23 -3.97 14.18
C PHE A 38 9.44 -3.06 14.12
N PRO A 39 10.64 -3.51 14.53
CA PRO A 39 11.85 -2.71 14.40
C PRO A 39 12.20 -2.50 12.92
N ALA A 40 12.79 -1.34 12.59
CA ALA A 40 13.27 -1.03 11.23
C ALA A 40 14.58 -1.78 10.94
N ARG A 41 14.49 -3.09 10.83
CA ARG A 41 15.60 -3.98 10.43
C ARG A 41 15.06 -5.17 9.65
N SER A 42 15.88 -5.73 8.78
CA SER A 42 15.58 -7.00 8.15
C SER A 42 15.66 -8.12 9.20
N ASP A 43 14.54 -8.73 9.48
CA ASP A 43 14.43 -9.83 10.45
C ASP A 43 13.56 -10.93 9.85
N ALA A 44 14.21 -12.03 9.48
CA ALA A 44 13.53 -13.19 8.90
C ALA A 44 12.46 -13.77 9.84
N SER A 45 12.59 -13.59 11.16
CA SER A 45 11.58 -14.04 12.12
C SER A 45 10.26 -13.25 12.02
N SER A 46 10.26 -12.09 11.38
CA SER A 46 9.05 -11.30 11.13
C SER A 46 8.26 -11.74 9.89
N ILE A 47 8.82 -12.64 9.06
CA ILE A 47 8.13 -13.14 7.86
C ILE A 47 6.86 -13.90 8.27
N GLY A 48 5.74 -13.56 7.61
CA GLY A 48 4.41 -14.07 7.92
C GLY A 48 3.67 -13.31 9.03
N ALA A 49 4.34 -12.38 9.72
CA ALA A 49 3.69 -11.57 10.75
C ALA A 49 2.60 -10.69 10.15
N GLN A 50 1.44 -10.67 10.80
CA GLN A 50 0.30 -9.85 10.40
C GLN A 50 0.54 -8.37 10.74
N LEU A 51 0.11 -7.49 9.84
CA LEU A 51 0.19 -6.04 10.00
C LEU A 51 -1.15 -5.50 10.50
N GLY A 52 -1.11 -4.36 11.19
CA GLY A 52 -2.33 -3.73 11.69
C GLY A 52 -3.25 -3.27 10.56
N SER A 53 -4.49 -3.73 10.55
CA SER A 53 -5.49 -3.40 9.53
C SER A 53 -5.81 -1.91 9.50
N ILE A 54 -5.94 -1.34 8.30
CA ILE A 54 -6.27 0.07 8.11
C ILE A 54 -7.67 0.16 7.51
N PRO A 55 -8.65 0.75 8.22
CA PRO A 55 -9.93 1.07 7.63
C PRO A 55 -9.75 2.17 6.57
N VAL A 56 -10.41 2.01 5.43
CA VAL A 56 -10.37 2.94 4.32
C VAL A 56 -11.81 3.35 4.01
N ALA A 57 -12.16 4.56 4.35
CA ALA A 57 -13.40 5.17 3.91
C ALA A 57 -13.13 5.86 2.57
N TYR A 58 -13.83 5.45 1.53
CA TYR A 58 -13.68 6.03 0.20
C TYR A 58 -14.80 7.04 -0.03
N HIS A 59 -14.56 8.28 0.36
CA HIS A 59 -15.48 9.40 0.15
C HIS A 59 -14.93 10.36 -0.90
N LEU A 60 -15.82 10.94 -1.71
CA LEU A 60 -15.42 11.87 -2.77
C LEU A 60 -14.65 13.06 -2.20
N ASP A 61 -15.15 13.65 -1.13
CA ASP A 61 -14.57 14.81 -0.49
C ASP A 61 -13.14 14.57 -0.01
N ASP A 62 -12.88 13.41 0.60
CA ASP A 62 -11.53 13.03 1.06
C ASP A 62 -10.59 12.80 -0.12
N THR A 63 -11.11 12.25 -1.20
CA THR A 63 -10.34 11.96 -2.43
C THR A 63 -10.01 13.25 -3.16
N GLU A 64 -10.96 14.15 -3.32
CA GLU A 64 -10.74 15.47 -3.92
C GLU A 64 -9.72 16.27 -3.12
N ALA A 65 -9.88 16.40 -1.79
CA ALA A 65 -8.94 17.10 -0.94
C ALA A 65 -7.53 16.51 -1.06
N TYR A 66 -7.39 15.17 -1.07
CA TYR A 66 -6.11 14.51 -1.21
C TYR A 66 -5.42 14.83 -2.54
N PHE A 67 -6.16 14.84 -3.66
CA PHE A 67 -5.58 15.07 -4.98
C PHE A 67 -5.40 16.55 -5.29
N PHE A 68 -6.35 17.41 -4.95
CA PHE A 68 -6.25 18.85 -5.19
C PHE A 68 -5.14 19.51 -4.37
N GLU A 69 -5.02 19.16 -3.11
CA GLU A 69 -4.03 19.76 -2.24
C GLU A 69 -2.61 19.25 -2.49
N LYS A 70 -2.46 17.98 -2.82
CA LYS A 70 -1.13 17.33 -2.87
C LYS A 70 -0.60 17.06 -4.27
N HIS A 71 -1.44 16.81 -5.25
CA HIS A 71 -0.96 16.33 -6.55
C HIS A 71 -1.33 17.21 -7.73
N ARG A 72 -2.29 18.12 -7.63
CA ARG A 72 -2.79 18.96 -8.74
C ARG A 72 -2.97 18.15 -10.02
N ASP A 73 -3.52 16.96 -9.90
CA ASP A 73 -3.56 16.00 -10.99
C ASP A 73 -4.64 16.35 -11.99
N LEU A 74 -4.24 16.43 -13.27
CA LEU A 74 -5.16 16.67 -14.39
C LEU A 74 -6.14 15.52 -14.63
N MET A 75 -5.94 14.36 -13.97
CA MET A 75 -6.81 13.20 -14.10
C MET A 75 -8.09 13.27 -13.25
N MET A 76 -8.35 14.36 -12.56
CA MET A 76 -9.60 14.56 -11.81
C MET A 76 -10.85 14.44 -12.67
N GLU A 77 -10.75 14.72 -13.97
CA GLU A 77 -11.84 14.53 -14.93
C GLU A 77 -12.27 13.06 -15.10
N LEU A 78 -11.44 12.12 -14.68
CA LEU A 78 -11.73 10.70 -14.68
C LEU A 78 -12.41 10.22 -13.40
N LEU A 79 -12.49 11.04 -12.37
CA LEU A 79 -13.19 10.75 -11.13
C LEU A 79 -14.67 11.10 -11.28
N THR A 80 -15.41 10.30 -12.02
CA THR A 80 -16.88 10.40 -12.04
C THR A 80 -17.47 9.73 -10.79
N PRO A 81 -18.72 10.05 -10.40
CA PRO A 81 -19.39 9.40 -9.27
C PRO A 81 -19.46 7.85 -9.39
N GLU A 82 -19.36 7.33 -10.60
CA GLU A 82 -19.32 5.90 -10.87
C GLU A 82 -17.88 5.36 -10.95
N ALA A 83 -16.89 6.22 -10.90
CA ALA A 83 -15.52 5.85 -11.24
C ALA A 83 -14.60 5.77 -10.03
N MET A 84 -13.91 4.81 -10.10
CA MET A 84 -12.51 4.44 -9.88
C MET A 84 -11.76 5.29 -8.86
N HIS A 85 -11.31 4.64 -7.81
CA HIS A 85 -10.27 5.20 -6.97
C HIS A 85 -9.01 5.49 -7.81
N HIS A 86 -8.40 6.62 -7.57
CA HIS A 86 -7.14 6.98 -8.22
C HIS A 86 -6.07 5.93 -7.85
N PRO A 87 -5.28 5.41 -8.81
CA PRO A 87 -4.28 4.37 -8.54
C PRO A 87 -3.28 4.73 -7.43
N ALA A 88 -2.97 6.01 -7.27
CA ALA A 88 -2.09 6.49 -6.22
C ALA A 88 -2.65 6.27 -4.79
N LEU A 89 -3.96 6.11 -4.62
CA LEU A 89 -4.55 5.79 -3.32
C LEU A 89 -3.98 4.48 -2.78
N LEU A 90 -3.90 3.44 -3.59
CA LEU A 90 -3.37 2.14 -3.18
C LEU A 90 -1.91 2.23 -2.73
N LEU A 91 -1.09 3.02 -3.43
CA LEU A 91 0.30 3.25 -3.05
C LEU A 91 0.42 4.06 -1.76
N HIS A 92 -0.46 5.06 -1.57
CA HIS A 92 -0.56 5.81 -0.32
C HIS A 92 -0.91 4.89 0.85
N LEU A 93 -1.90 4.03 0.69
CA LEU A 93 -2.32 3.07 1.71
C LEU A 93 -1.19 2.07 2.06
N ALA A 94 -0.44 1.60 1.07
CA ALA A 94 0.72 0.75 1.30
C ALA A 94 1.82 1.46 2.10
N ASN A 95 2.09 2.73 1.78
CA ASN A 95 3.00 3.58 2.55
C ASN A 95 2.49 3.79 4.00
N LEU A 96 1.20 4.01 4.17
CA LEU A 96 0.58 4.18 5.49
C LEU A 96 0.68 2.90 6.32
N MET A 97 0.44 1.72 5.71
CA MET A 97 0.63 0.42 6.35
C MET A 97 2.06 0.25 6.86
N THR A 98 3.05 0.57 6.02
CA THR A 98 4.47 0.52 6.38
C THR A 98 4.76 1.39 7.61
N LYS A 99 4.30 2.65 7.58
CA LYS A 99 4.50 3.63 8.67
C LYS A 99 3.80 3.25 9.97
N ASN A 100 2.62 2.63 9.89
CA ASN A 100 1.86 2.23 11.07
C ASN A 100 2.35 0.93 11.70
N SER A 101 3.02 0.07 10.92
CA SER A 101 3.44 -1.26 11.37
C SER A 101 4.91 -1.33 11.78
N ILE A 102 5.77 -0.47 11.21
CA ILE A 102 7.21 -0.50 11.42
C ILE A 102 7.66 0.79 12.12
N ASN A 103 8.59 0.68 13.05
CA ASN A 103 9.17 1.82 13.77
C ASN A 103 10.29 2.45 12.90
N LEU A 104 9.85 3.24 11.91
CA LEU A 104 10.74 3.81 10.89
C LEU A 104 11.49 5.04 11.36
N GLY A 105 12.78 5.13 11.00
CA GLY A 105 13.50 6.38 10.82
C GLY A 105 13.36 6.87 9.36
N PRO A 106 14.43 7.37 8.74
CA PRO A 106 14.47 7.59 7.30
C PRO A 106 14.21 6.27 6.56
N TRP A 107 13.32 6.31 5.55
CA TRP A 107 12.96 5.14 4.77
C TRP A 107 12.64 5.53 3.33
N ILE A 108 12.63 4.57 2.41
CA ILE A 108 12.45 4.81 0.97
C ILE A 108 11.49 3.76 0.40
N HIS A 109 10.37 4.20 -0.17
CA HIS A 109 9.57 3.34 -1.04
C HIS A 109 10.36 3.05 -2.32
N THR A 110 10.59 1.78 -2.63
CA THR A 110 11.41 1.38 -3.79
C THR A 110 10.59 0.81 -4.94
N GLY A 111 9.41 0.27 -4.67
CA GLY A 111 8.54 -0.25 -5.72
C GLY A 111 7.28 -0.91 -5.20
N SER A 112 6.27 -0.98 -6.06
CA SER A 112 5.05 -1.73 -5.81
C SER A 112 4.60 -2.45 -7.08
N GLU A 113 4.09 -3.67 -6.89
CA GLU A 113 3.32 -4.41 -7.89
C GLU A 113 1.87 -4.40 -7.43
N VAL A 114 0.97 -3.86 -8.25
CA VAL A 114 -0.46 -3.75 -7.91
C VAL A 114 -1.27 -4.57 -8.90
N GLN A 115 -2.07 -5.49 -8.38
CA GLN A 115 -3.06 -6.25 -9.14
C GLN A 115 -4.45 -5.77 -8.73
N HIS A 116 -5.21 -5.25 -9.69
CA HIS A 116 -6.61 -4.88 -9.51
C HIS A 116 -7.52 -6.06 -9.83
N TYR A 117 -8.59 -6.23 -9.05
CA TYR A 117 -9.60 -7.28 -9.25
C TYR A 117 -10.97 -6.66 -9.49
N ASN A 118 -11.35 -5.71 -8.66
CA ASN A 118 -12.64 -5.02 -8.75
C ASN A 118 -12.46 -3.52 -8.55
N LEU A 119 -13.44 -2.76 -9.00
CA LEU A 119 -13.50 -1.31 -8.79
C LEU A 119 -14.56 -1.03 -7.72
N PRO A 120 -14.20 -0.41 -6.59
CA PRO A 120 -15.17 -0.01 -5.58
C PRO A 120 -16.00 1.16 -6.10
N THR A 121 -17.26 1.17 -5.77
CA THR A 121 -18.11 2.35 -5.95
C THR A 121 -17.82 3.38 -4.87
N MET A 122 -18.15 4.65 -5.14
CA MET A 122 -18.06 5.72 -4.15
C MET A 122 -18.85 5.36 -2.88
N ASN A 123 -18.36 5.83 -1.74
CA ASN A 123 -18.90 5.54 -0.40
C ASN A 123 -18.83 4.05 0.02
N THR A 124 -17.96 3.27 -0.61
CA THR A 124 -17.67 1.92 -0.18
C THR A 124 -16.68 1.94 0.98
N ASN A 125 -17.06 1.35 2.11
CA ASN A 125 -16.10 1.07 3.18
C ASN A 125 -15.20 -0.09 2.78
N MET A 126 -13.92 0.11 2.98
CA MET A 126 -12.90 -0.89 2.65
C MET A 126 -11.95 -1.09 3.84
N GLN A 127 -11.18 -2.14 3.78
CA GLN A 127 -10.11 -2.43 4.74
C GLN A 127 -8.86 -2.91 4.02
N LEU A 128 -7.73 -2.32 4.35
CA LEU A 128 -6.42 -2.81 3.95
C LEU A 128 -5.89 -3.73 5.04
N ASN A 129 -5.61 -4.97 4.67
CA ASN A 129 -4.99 -5.99 5.51
C ASN A 129 -3.65 -6.41 4.89
N GLY A 130 -2.75 -6.99 5.69
CA GLY A 130 -1.50 -7.45 5.14
C GLY A 130 -0.60 -8.18 6.11
N LYS A 131 0.50 -8.68 5.55
CA LYS A 131 1.55 -9.41 6.27
C LYS A 131 2.92 -9.09 5.69
N ILE A 132 3.96 -9.36 6.48
CA ILE A 132 5.33 -9.29 5.99
C ILE A 132 5.58 -10.52 5.11
N LEU A 133 5.86 -10.30 3.83
CA LEU A 133 6.16 -11.36 2.86
C LEU A 133 7.61 -11.76 2.89
N ASP A 134 8.51 -10.76 3.03
CA ASP A 134 9.95 -10.98 3.06
C ASP A 134 10.66 -9.84 3.81
N ALA A 135 11.84 -10.12 4.35
CA ALA A 135 12.70 -9.15 5.01
C ALA A 135 14.16 -9.56 4.79
N TYR A 136 14.94 -8.69 4.13
CA TYR A 136 16.32 -9.01 3.73
C TYR A 136 17.22 -7.78 3.73
N GLU A 137 18.53 -8.03 3.84
CA GLU A 137 19.56 -7.03 3.62
C GLU A 137 20.08 -7.10 2.18
N ARG A 138 20.27 -5.95 1.57
CA ARG A 138 20.93 -5.83 0.27
C ARG A 138 21.78 -4.55 0.22
N ARG A 139 23.08 -4.69 -0.05
CA ARG A 139 24.06 -3.60 -0.16
C ARG A 139 24.12 -2.72 1.09
N GLY A 140 23.87 -3.29 2.26
CA GLY A 140 23.86 -2.59 3.54
C GLY A 140 22.57 -1.83 3.84
N HIS A 141 21.49 -2.00 3.05
CA HIS A 141 20.15 -1.49 3.32
C HIS A 141 19.25 -2.62 3.81
N ASP A 142 18.49 -2.36 4.85
CA ASP A 142 17.43 -3.29 5.28
C ASP A 142 16.15 -3.07 4.48
N TYR A 143 15.65 -4.12 3.85
CA TYR A 143 14.42 -4.13 3.06
C TYR A 143 13.31 -4.89 3.76
N VAL A 144 12.09 -4.48 3.49
CA VAL A 144 10.88 -5.25 3.77
C VAL A 144 10.02 -5.35 2.50
N VAL A 145 9.39 -6.50 2.32
CA VAL A 145 8.36 -6.72 1.31
C VAL A 145 7.06 -7.04 2.02
N LEU A 146 6.03 -6.27 1.75
CA LEU A 146 4.70 -6.46 2.30
C LEU A 146 3.78 -7.07 1.24
N ASP A 147 2.94 -8.02 1.65
CA ASP A 147 1.84 -8.56 0.87
C ASP A 147 0.54 -8.03 1.46
N LEU A 148 -0.10 -7.14 0.74
CA LEU A 148 -1.26 -6.38 1.19
C LEU A 148 -2.46 -6.67 0.30
N ALA A 149 -3.65 -6.66 0.87
CA ALA A 149 -4.89 -6.79 0.11
C ALA A 149 -5.97 -5.84 0.64
N VAL A 150 -6.70 -5.23 -0.28
CA VAL A 150 -7.83 -4.35 0.00
C VAL A 150 -9.11 -5.11 -0.26
N PHE A 151 -10.01 -5.11 0.73
CA PHE A 151 -11.33 -5.73 0.65
C PHE A 151 -12.40 -4.70 1.00
N THR A 152 -13.59 -4.85 0.44
CA THR A 152 -14.79 -4.16 0.93
C THR A 152 -15.26 -4.77 2.25
N ASP A 153 -16.19 -4.11 2.93
CA ASP A 153 -16.89 -4.64 4.11
C ASP A 153 -17.67 -5.94 3.82
N THR A 154 -18.02 -6.19 2.56
CA THR A 154 -18.63 -7.45 2.08
C THR A 154 -17.60 -8.50 1.65
N ALA A 155 -16.33 -8.30 1.96
CA ALA A 155 -15.20 -9.18 1.60
C ALA A 155 -14.92 -9.30 0.09
N LEU A 156 -15.42 -8.38 -0.76
CA LEU A 156 -15.06 -8.32 -2.16
C LEU A 156 -13.60 -7.83 -2.30
N PRO A 157 -12.70 -8.57 -2.97
CA PRO A 157 -11.32 -8.14 -3.18
C PRO A 157 -11.26 -7.00 -4.19
N ILE A 158 -10.60 -5.90 -3.84
CA ILE A 158 -10.39 -4.74 -4.70
C ILE A 158 -9.02 -4.80 -5.36
N ALA A 159 -7.97 -4.99 -4.57
CA ALA A 159 -6.61 -5.06 -5.07
C ALA A 159 -5.71 -5.88 -4.15
N ARG A 160 -4.63 -6.42 -4.73
CA ARG A 160 -3.47 -6.95 -4.01
C ARG A 160 -2.26 -6.11 -4.34
N ILE A 161 -1.44 -5.82 -3.34
CA ILE A 161 -0.27 -4.96 -3.47
C ILE A 161 0.92 -5.69 -2.86
N LYS A 162 1.95 -5.93 -3.67
CA LYS A 162 3.26 -6.31 -3.18
C LYS A 162 4.10 -5.03 -3.09
N HIS A 163 4.39 -4.59 -1.88
CA HIS A 163 5.04 -3.31 -1.59
C HIS A 163 6.43 -3.52 -1.03
N THR A 164 7.43 -2.91 -1.66
CA THR A 164 8.85 -3.03 -1.28
C THR A 164 9.38 -1.70 -0.80
N ALA A 165 10.02 -1.69 0.35
CA ALA A 165 10.62 -0.50 0.94
C ALA A 165 11.98 -0.79 1.58
N ILE A 166 12.90 0.18 1.51
CA ILE A 166 14.07 0.26 2.39
C ILE A 166 13.59 0.85 3.70
N ILE A 167 13.62 0.07 4.76
CA ILE A 167 13.17 0.47 6.10
C ILE A 167 14.32 1.01 6.97
N LYS A 168 15.56 0.73 6.57
CA LYS A 168 16.77 1.31 7.15
C LYS A 168 17.81 1.48 6.04
N PRO A 169 18.06 2.71 5.57
CA PRO A 169 19.14 3.00 4.63
C PRO A 169 20.52 2.76 5.27
N LYS A 170 21.50 2.41 4.43
CA LYS A 170 22.89 2.27 4.86
C LYS A 170 23.42 3.58 5.44
N GLY A 171 24.08 3.50 6.59
CA GLY A 171 24.72 4.64 7.23
C GLY A 171 23.79 5.50 8.08
N VAL A 172 22.57 5.03 8.34
CA VAL A 172 21.58 5.69 9.23
C VAL A 172 21.33 4.84 10.46
#